data_9f588bbc65c4a17c3e0bb442420840f3
#
_entry.id   9f588bbc65c4a17c3e0bb442420840f3
#
_cell.length_a   1.000
_cell.length_b   1.000
_cell.length_c   1.000
_cell.angle_alpha   90.00
_cell.angle_beta   90.00
_cell.angle_gamma   90.00
#
_symmetry.space_group_name_H-M   'P 1'
#
loop_
_entity.id
_entity.type
_entity.pdbx_description
1 polymer ?
#
loop_
_entity_poly.entity_id
_entity_poly.type
_entity_poly.pdbx_seq_one_letter_code
_entity_poly.pdbx_strand_id
1 'polypeptide(L)'
;MSAAAPDRPGEDALIARYFAPLAGEGADGLRDDAASLTPRPGHDLVLTADAIVAGVHYFPEDPPESVARKALGVNLSDLAAKGAAPRAYLLSLGLAPDWTEAWLAGFSAGLAEAASAFGCPLLGGDTVRAAGPAFINVTALGELPSGSMVRRQGARVGDRVCVSGTIGDAALGLALRLAPAGAALARLEPEARAVLLDRYLHPRPRLALAPLLRRYASAAMDVSDGLAGDLAKMMGGGRRAEIREADVPLSPAARLAVAADPALLDTALTGGDDYEILCTVPPGAEAAFRAEAAAAGVPVAVIGVVGAGEGPPLFTTEEGVSRNLRAGSFSHF
;
A
#
# COMPACT_ATOMS: atom_id res chain seq x y z
N MET A 1 -33.31 -23.07 20.34
CA MET A 1 -32.98 -24.04 19.27
C MET A 1 -31.72 -23.49 18.58
N SER A 2 -30.58 -24.14 18.82
CA SER A 2 -29.33 -23.78 18.14
C SER A 2 -29.51 -24.13 16.67
N ALA A 3 -29.43 -23.16 15.78
CA ALA A 3 -29.32 -23.41 14.34
C ALA A 3 -28.12 -24.32 14.13
N ALA A 4 -28.32 -25.45 13.43
CA ALA A 4 -27.23 -26.32 13.03
C ALA A 4 -26.22 -25.44 12.26
N ALA A 5 -24.94 -25.51 12.64
CA ALA A 5 -23.89 -24.84 11.90
C ALA A 5 -23.99 -25.32 10.43
N PRO A 6 -23.87 -24.41 9.44
CA PRO A 6 -23.84 -24.81 8.05
C PRO A 6 -22.79 -25.90 7.85
N ASP A 7 -23.10 -26.89 7.02
CA ASP A 7 -22.19 -27.99 6.66
C ASP A 7 -21.00 -27.36 5.87
N ARG A 8 -19.96 -26.96 6.61
CA ARG A 8 -18.79 -26.31 6.06
C ARG A 8 -17.71 -27.35 5.76
N PRO A 9 -16.95 -27.20 4.67
CA PRO A 9 -15.86 -28.12 4.37
C PRO A 9 -14.84 -28.14 5.51
N GLY A 10 -14.25 -29.31 5.77
CA GLY A 10 -13.08 -29.41 6.65
C GLY A 10 -11.89 -28.65 6.08
N GLU A 11 -10.90 -28.40 6.92
CA GLU A 11 -9.71 -27.60 6.59
C GLU A 11 -8.99 -28.09 5.32
N ASP A 12 -8.70 -29.39 5.22
CA ASP A 12 -8.03 -29.97 4.04
C ASP A 12 -8.82 -29.76 2.75
N ALA A 13 -10.15 -29.91 2.82
CA ALA A 13 -11.02 -29.73 1.67
C ALA A 13 -11.10 -28.23 1.26
N LEU A 14 -11.03 -27.33 2.25
CA LEU A 14 -10.98 -25.89 2.04
C LEU A 14 -9.66 -25.50 1.35
N ILE A 15 -8.53 -25.97 1.87
CA ILE A 15 -7.19 -25.70 1.28
C ILE A 15 -7.13 -26.25 -0.14
N ALA A 16 -7.52 -27.51 -0.34
CA ALA A 16 -7.49 -28.14 -1.67
C ALA A 16 -8.35 -27.40 -2.70
N ARG A 17 -9.50 -26.88 -2.29
CA ARG A 17 -10.46 -26.24 -3.19
C ARG A 17 -10.10 -24.79 -3.52
N TYR A 18 -9.66 -24.00 -2.53
CA TYR A 18 -9.53 -22.55 -2.65
C TYR A 18 -8.09 -22.07 -2.76
N PHE A 19 -7.12 -22.75 -2.15
CA PHE A 19 -5.74 -22.27 -2.07
C PHE A 19 -4.75 -23.11 -2.87
N ALA A 20 -4.90 -24.42 -2.93
CA ALA A 20 -4.00 -25.26 -3.73
C ALA A 20 -3.91 -24.85 -5.22
N PRO A 21 -5.01 -24.39 -5.88
CA PRO A 21 -4.92 -23.87 -7.25
C PRO A 21 -4.06 -22.60 -7.40
N LEU A 22 -3.75 -21.89 -6.31
CA LEU A 22 -2.90 -20.68 -6.30
C LEU A 22 -1.42 -21.01 -6.07
N ALA A 23 -1.11 -22.26 -5.74
CA ALA A 23 0.22 -22.70 -5.35
C ALA A 23 1.23 -22.52 -6.49
N GLY A 24 2.35 -21.86 -6.17
CA GLY A 24 3.48 -21.70 -7.08
C GLY A 24 4.49 -22.84 -7.02
N GLU A 25 5.55 -22.69 -7.81
CA GLU A 25 6.68 -23.62 -7.77
C GLU A 25 7.32 -23.60 -6.36
N GLY A 26 7.61 -24.79 -5.82
CA GLY A 26 8.17 -24.99 -4.48
C GLY A 26 7.15 -25.14 -3.36
N ALA A 27 5.84 -24.97 -3.65
CA ALA A 27 4.75 -25.13 -2.70
C ALA A 27 4.19 -26.56 -2.62
N ASP A 28 4.62 -27.48 -3.48
CA ASP A 28 4.13 -28.85 -3.62
C ASP A 28 2.58 -29.00 -3.59
N GLY A 29 1.87 -28.04 -4.18
CA GLY A 29 0.41 -27.99 -4.18
C GLY A 29 -0.19 -27.82 -2.79
N LEU A 30 0.53 -27.25 -1.84
CA LEU A 30 0.18 -27.08 -0.42
C LEU A 30 -0.09 -28.40 0.31
N ARG A 31 0.66 -29.46 -0.02
CA ARG A 31 0.51 -30.80 0.58
C ARG A 31 1.63 -31.17 1.55
N ASP A 32 2.66 -30.33 1.64
CA ASP A 32 3.78 -30.52 2.56
C ASP A 32 3.73 -29.46 3.68
N ASP A 33 4.42 -29.73 4.78
CA ASP A 33 4.49 -28.87 5.97
C ASP A 33 5.22 -27.53 5.70
N ALA A 34 6.01 -27.46 4.61
CA ALA A 34 6.77 -26.28 4.26
C ALA A 34 6.95 -26.15 2.74
N ALA A 35 7.20 -24.93 2.30
CA ALA A 35 7.57 -24.62 0.93
C ALA A 35 9.07 -24.32 0.82
N SER A 36 9.62 -24.49 -0.37
CA SER A 36 11.00 -24.11 -0.68
C SER A 36 11.05 -22.98 -1.70
N LEU A 37 11.96 -22.03 -1.50
CA LEU A 37 12.25 -20.96 -2.43
C LEU A 37 13.76 -20.81 -2.60
N THR A 38 14.26 -21.04 -3.80
CA THR A 38 15.67 -20.83 -4.12
C THR A 38 15.87 -19.41 -4.66
N PRO A 39 16.63 -18.55 -3.96
CA PRO A 39 16.98 -17.23 -4.48
C PRO A 39 17.81 -17.32 -5.75
N ARG A 40 17.70 -16.37 -6.65
CA ARG A 40 18.62 -16.26 -7.78
C ARG A 40 20.04 -15.99 -7.28
N PRO A 41 21.08 -16.61 -7.88
CA PRO A 41 22.46 -16.32 -7.51
C PRO A 41 22.76 -14.81 -7.53
N GLY A 42 23.45 -14.32 -6.50
CA GLY A 42 23.78 -12.89 -6.37
C GLY A 42 22.60 -11.98 -6.02
N HIS A 43 21.50 -12.53 -5.48
CA HIS A 43 20.36 -11.77 -5.00
C HIS A 43 20.13 -11.98 -3.51
N ASP A 44 19.62 -10.93 -2.86
CA ASP A 44 19.11 -11.02 -1.50
C ASP A 44 17.58 -11.23 -1.56
N LEU A 45 17.05 -11.97 -0.58
CA LEU A 45 15.61 -11.99 -0.30
C LEU A 45 15.24 -10.78 0.55
N VAL A 46 14.14 -10.11 0.17
CA VAL A 46 13.51 -9.03 0.93
C VAL A 46 12.16 -9.53 1.40
N LEU A 47 11.89 -9.41 2.70
CA LEU A 47 10.69 -9.91 3.32
C LEU A 47 9.95 -8.75 3.98
N THR A 48 8.64 -8.75 3.83
CA THR A 48 7.72 -7.87 4.55
C THR A 48 6.50 -8.66 4.98
N ALA A 49 5.79 -8.16 6.00
CA ALA A 49 4.56 -8.78 6.47
C ALA A 49 3.61 -7.71 7.01
N ASP A 50 2.45 -7.59 6.37
CA ASP A 50 1.36 -6.74 6.81
C ASP A 50 0.07 -7.54 7.00
N ALA A 51 -0.69 -7.16 8.01
CA ALA A 51 -1.99 -7.72 8.30
C ALA A 51 -3.09 -6.70 8.07
N ILE A 52 -4.20 -7.15 7.47
CA ILE A 52 -5.44 -6.37 7.41
C ILE A 52 -6.55 -7.05 8.20
N VAL A 53 -7.35 -6.26 8.91
CA VAL A 53 -8.37 -6.72 9.84
C VAL A 53 -9.71 -6.10 9.47
N ALA A 54 -10.76 -6.91 9.43
CA ALA A 54 -12.13 -6.45 9.18
C ALA A 54 -12.57 -5.42 10.22
N GLY A 55 -13.17 -4.31 9.77
CA GLY A 55 -13.58 -3.20 10.63
C GLY A 55 -12.46 -2.25 11.05
N VAL A 56 -11.19 -2.52 10.64
CA VAL A 56 -10.04 -1.63 10.86
C VAL A 56 -9.46 -1.17 9.54
N HIS A 57 -9.06 -2.09 8.65
CA HIS A 57 -8.38 -1.80 7.39
C HIS A 57 -9.29 -1.93 6.16
N TYR A 58 -10.40 -2.62 6.32
CA TYR A 58 -11.45 -2.78 5.31
C TYR A 58 -12.80 -2.96 5.99
N PHE A 59 -13.88 -2.67 5.29
CA PHE A 59 -15.23 -2.88 5.82
C PHE A 59 -15.66 -4.33 5.61
N PRO A 60 -16.37 -4.95 6.57
CA PRO A 60 -16.83 -6.34 6.42
C PRO A 60 -17.65 -6.61 5.16
N GLU A 61 -18.35 -5.59 4.65
CA GLU A 61 -19.15 -5.63 3.44
C GLU A 61 -18.37 -5.38 2.14
N ASP A 62 -17.06 -5.13 2.21
CA ASP A 62 -16.25 -4.93 1.00
C ASP A 62 -16.22 -6.22 0.17
N PRO A 63 -16.22 -6.12 -1.17
CA PRO A 63 -16.13 -7.27 -2.05
C PRO A 63 -14.90 -8.13 -1.69
N PRO A 64 -15.06 -9.44 -1.49
CA PRO A 64 -13.95 -10.30 -1.06
C PRO A 64 -12.78 -10.30 -2.05
N GLU A 65 -13.03 -10.11 -3.34
CA GLU A 65 -12.00 -9.95 -4.38
C GLU A 65 -11.17 -8.68 -4.15
N SER A 66 -11.81 -7.59 -3.74
CA SER A 66 -11.13 -6.32 -3.40
C SER A 66 -10.30 -6.47 -2.13
N VAL A 67 -10.82 -7.16 -1.12
CA VAL A 67 -10.11 -7.45 0.14
C VAL A 67 -8.84 -8.28 -0.15
N ALA A 68 -8.94 -9.30 -0.99
CA ALA A 68 -7.82 -10.13 -1.42
C ALA A 68 -6.74 -9.30 -2.13
N ARG A 69 -7.17 -8.46 -3.09
CA ARG A 69 -6.27 -7.58 -3.84
C ARG A 69 -5.59 -6.55 -2.93
N LYS A 70 -6.32 -5.98 -1.95
CA LYS A 70 -5.76 -5.08 -0.95
C LYS A 70 -4.71 -5.80 -0.10
N ALA A 71 -5.04 -6.97 0.44
CA ALA A 71 -4.14 -7.75 1.30
C ALA A 71 -2.79 -8.05 0.64
N LEU A 72 -2.78 -8.45 -0.63
CA LEU A 72 -1.55 -8.68 -1.37
C LEU A 72 -0.89 -7.35 -1.77
N GLY A 73 -1.66 -6.39 -2.24
CA GLY A 73 -1.17 -5.11 -2.77
C GLY A 73 -0.39 -4.28 -1.76
N VAL A 74 -0.82 -4.22 -0.49
CA VAL A 74 -0.14 -3.46 0.57
C VAL A 74 1.28 -4.00 0.81
N ASN A 75 1.43 -5.31 0.86
CA ASN A 75 2.74 -5.97 1.02
C ASN A 75 3.65 -5.78 -0.20
N LEU A 76 3.08 -5.82 -1.41
CA LEU A 76 3.85 -5.59 -2.63
C LEU A 76 4.29 -4.14 -2.78
N SER A 77 3.59 -3.20 -2.15
CA SER A 77 3.99 -1.80 -2.06
C SER A 77 5.30 -1.64 -1.29
N ASP A 78 5.43 -2.33 -0.16
CA ASP A 78 6.69 -2.38 0.57
C ASP A 78 7.84 -2.92 -0.28
N LEU A 79 7.64 -4.06 -0.96
CA LEU A 79 8.67 -4.63 -1.84
C LEU A 79 9.08 -3.64 -2.93
N ALA A 80 8.11 -2.96 -3.55
CA ALA A 80 8.37 -1.93 -4.55
C ALA A 80 9.22 -0.80 -3.97
N ALA A 81 8.87 -0.31 -2.79
CA ALA A 81 9.58 0.76 -2.09
C ALA A 81 11.02 0.38 -1.73
N LYS A 82 11.29 -0.91 -1.50
CA LYS A 82 12.65 -1.41 -1.24
C LYS A 82 13.45 -1.72 -2.50
N GLY A 83 12.82 -1.57 -3.66
CA GLY A 83 13.45 -1.89 -4.94
C GLY A 83 13.46 -3.39 -5.25
N ALA A 84 12.63 -4.19 -4.60
CA ALA A 84 12.55 -5.63 -4.79
C ALA A 84 11.49 -6.01 -5.82
N ALA A 85 11.76 -7.06 -6.58
CA ALA A 85 10.76 -7.70 -7.43
C ALA A 85 10.05 -8.81 -6.62
N PRO A 86 8.72 -8.91 -6.68
CA PRO A 86 7.98 -9.98 -6.00
C PRO A 86 8.45 -11.37 -6.47
N ARG A 87 8.41 -12.34 -5.57
CA ARG A 87 8.74 -13.75 -5.85
C ARG A 87 7.64 -14.69 -5.40
N ALA A 88 7.10 -14.46 -4.21
CA ALA A 88 6.06 -15.30 -3.64
C ALA A 88 5.46 -14.67 -2.39
N TYR A 89 4.39 -15.26 -1.88
CA TYR A 89 3.85 -14.90 -0.58
C TYR A 89 3.38 -16.11 0.23
N LEU A 90 3.31 -15.92 1.55
CA LEU A 90 2.63 -16.80 2.51
C LEU A 90 1.36 -16.08 3.00
N LEU A 91 0.28 -16.84 3.22
CA LEU A 91 -1.01 -16.33 3.67
C LEU A 91 -1.38 -16.93 5.02
N SER A 92 -1.59 -16.10 6.04
CA SER A 92 -2.25 -16.53 7.29
C SER A 92 -3.65 -15.90 7.33
N LEU A 93 -4.69 -16.75 7.30
CA LEU A 93 -6.09 -16.34 7.21
C LEU A 93 -6.85 -16.76 8.46
N GLY A 94 -7.35 -15.79 9.23
CA GLY A 94 -8.29 -16.01 10.32
C GLY A 94 -9.71 -15.78 9.85
N LEU A 95 -10.49 -16.85 9.69
CA LEU A 95 -11.89 -16.78 9.26
C LEU A 95 -12.81 -16.42 10.43
N ALA A 96 -13.58 -15.35 10.30
CA ALA A 96 -14.60 -14.96 11.28
C ALA A 96 -15.65 -16.07 11.48
N PRO A 97 -16.37 -16.13 12.62
CA PRO A 97 -17.34 -17.20 12.88
C PRO A 97 -18.46 -17.31 11.85
N ASP A 98 -18.81 -16.22 11.19
CA ASP A 98 -19.90 -16.07 10.21
C ASP A 98 -19.43 -16.12 8.75
N TRP A 99 -18.20 -16.51 8.49
CA TRP A 99 -17.68 -16.63 7.12
C TRP A 99 -18.55 -17.54 6.24
N THR A 100 -18.60 -17.27 4.95
CA THR A 100 -19.37 -18.06 3.97
C THR A 100 -18.46 -18.63 2.88
N GLU A 101 -18.86 -19.75 2.27
CA GLU A 101 -18.13 -20.29 1.11
C GLU A 101 -18.12 -19.31 -0.07
N ALA A 102 -19.17 -18.52 -0.27
CA ALA A 102 -19.24 -17.50 -1.30
C ALA A 102 -18.16 -16.42 -1.08
N TRP A 103 -17.98 -15.96 0.18
CA TRP A 103 -16.93 -15.00 0.52
C TRP A 103 -15.55 -15.58 0.24
N LEU A 104 -15.29 -16.82 0.66
CA LEU A 104 -13.99 -17.46 0.48
C LEU A 104 -13.68 -17.72 -1.00
N ALA A 105 -14.68 -18.11 -1.79
CA ALA A 105 -14.53 -18.27 -3.23
C ALA A 105 -14.16 -16.96 -3.93
N GLY A 106 -14.83 -15.85 -3.59
CA GLY A 106 -14.49 -14.52 -4.10
C GLY A 106 -13.09 -14.07 -3.66
N PHE A 107 -12.75 -14.27 -2.38
CA PHE A 107 -11.43 -13.96 -1.84
C PHE A 107 -10.32 -14.73 -2.57
N SER A 108 -10.49 -16.04 -2.75
CA SER A 108 -9.54 -16.89 -3.49
C SER A 108 -9.42 -16.47 -4.96
N ALA A 109 -10.52 -16.13 -5.63
CA ALA A 109 -10.51 -15.61 -6.99
C ALA A 109 -9.74 -14.29 -7.10
N GLY A 110 -9.96 -13.36 -6.17
CA GLY A 110 -9.23 -12.10 -6.10
C GLY A 110 -7.73 -12.29 -5.85
N LEU A 111 -7.34 -13.25 -5.00
CA LEU A 111 -5.93 -13.62 -4.80
C LEU A 111 -5.32 -14.18 -6.08
N ALA A 112 -6.03 -15.07 -6.80
CA ALA A 112 -5.56 -15.64 -8.07
C ALA A 112 -5.28 -14.54 -9.11
N GLU A 113 -6.20 -13.60 -9.25
CA GLU A 113 -6.06 -12.47 -10.16
C GLU A 113 -4.87 -11.59 -9.76
N ALA A 114 -4.78 -11.19 -8.50
CA ALA A 114 -3.71 -10.35 -8.00
C ALA A 114 -2.34 -11.03 -8.10
N ALA A 115 -2.25 -12.31 -7.72
CA ALA A 115 -1.02 -13.10 -7.81
C ALA A 115 -0.52 -13.22 -9.26
N SER A 116 -1.43 -13.44 -10.20
CA SER A 116 -1.13 -13.47 -11.63
C SER A 116 -0.67 -12.12 -12.15
N ALA A 117 -1.40 -11.04 -11.82
CA ALA A 117 -1.09 -9.69 -12.28
C ALA A 117 0.28 -9.19 -11.77
N PHE A 118 0.67 -9.57 -10.56
CA PHE A 118 1.91 -9.14 -9.94
C PHE A 118 3.06 -10.15 -10.05
N GLY A 119 2.82 -11.33 -10.61
CA GLY A 119 3.82 -12.40 -10.71
C GLY A 119 4.29 -12.89 -9.33
N CYS A 120 3.37 -12.97 -8.36
CA CYS A 120 3.65 -13.29 -6.96
C CYS A 120 2.77 -14.45 -6.50
N PRO A 121 3.15 -15.73 -6.73
CA PRO A 121 2.35 -16.91 -6.39
C PRO A 121 2.32 -17.20 -4.89
N LEU A 122 1.31 -17.94 -4.45
CA LEU A 122 1.20 -18.48 -3.10
C LEU A 122 2.19 -19.64 -2.91
N LEU A 123 2.94 -19.66 -1.79
CA LEU A 123 3.80 -20.77 -1.43
C LEU A 123 3.28 -21.59 -0.23
N GLY A 124 2.44 -21.01 0.61
CA GLY A 124 1.96 -21.67 1.80
C GLY A 124 1.23 -20.73 2.71
N GLY A 125 0.97 -21.17 3.93
CA GLY A 125 0.30 -20.33 4.92
C GLY A 125 -0.41 -21.15 5.96
N ASP A 126 -1.39 -20.51 6.59
CA ASP A 126 -2.21 -21.13 7.62
C ASP A 126 -3.64 -20.61 7.52
N THR A 127 -4.62 -21.46 7.82
CA THR A 127 -6.04 -21.07 7.87
C THR A 127 -6.62 -21.48 9.21
N VAL A 128 -6.98 -20.50 10.02
CA VAL A 128 -7.49 -20.73 11.35
C VAL A 128 -8.87 -20.11 11.55
N ARG A 129 -9.56 -20.57 12.59
CA ARG A 129 -10.80 -19.93 13.04
C ARG A 129 -10.46 -18.74 13.94
N ALA A 130 -10.86 -17.53 13.56
CA ALA A 130 -10.81 -16.38 14.43
C ALA A 130 -11.97 -16.40 15.46
N ALA A 131 -11.70 -15.94 16.66
CA ALA A 131 -12.73 -15.75 17.69
C ALA A 131 -13.47 -14.39 17.53
N GLY A 132 -12.96 -13.51 16.69
CA GLY A 132 -13.46 -12.17 16.41
C GLY A 132 -13.53 -11.88 14.90
N PRO A 133 -13.24 -10.64 14.50
CA PRO A 133 -13.24 -10.26 13.09
C PRO A 133 -12.25 -11.08 12.28
N ALA A 134 -12.51 -11.22 10.98
CA ALA A 134 -11.56 -11.82 10.07
C ALA A 134 -10.27 -11.02 10.01
N PHE A 135 -9.14 -11.72 9.95
CA PHE A 135 -7.84 -11.10 9.69
C PHE A 135 -7.11 -11.85 8.58
N ILE A 136 -6.32 -11.11 7.84
CA ILE A 136 -5.54 -11.62 6.73
C ILE A 136 -4.14 -11.06 6.89
N ASN A 137 -3.16 -11.94 7.09
CA ASN A 137 -1.76 -11.55 7.08
C ASN A 137 -1.08 -12.15 5.86
N VAL A 138 -0.40 -11.32 5.10
CA VAL A 138 0.44 -11.74 4.00
C VAL A 138 1.89 -11.48 4.39
N THR A 139 2.73 -12.51 4.21
CA THR A 139 4.19 -12.35 4.25
C THR A 139 4.69 -12.43 2.82
N ALA A 140 5.09 -11.30 2.25
CA ALA A 140 5.59 -11.24 0.88
C ALA A 140 7.11 -11.36 0.82
N LEU A 141 7.59 -12.11 -0.15
CA LEU A 141 8.99 -12.34 -0.44
C LEU A 141 9.33 -11.73 -1.80
N GLY A 142 10.35 -10.90 -1.83
CA GLY A 142 10.89 -10.30 -3.05
C GLY A 142 12.37 -10.57 -3.21
N GLU A 143 12.91 -10.24 -4.36
CA GLU A 143 14.33 -10.35 -4.67
C GLU A 143 14.88 -9.05 -5.26
N LEU A 144 16.14 -8.81 -4.99
CA LEU A 144 16.95 -7.76 -5.63
C LEU A 144 18.42 -8.16 -5.65
N PRO A 145 19.27 -7.55 -6.52
CA PRO A 145 20.70 -7.77 -6.50
C PRO A 145 21.30 -7.51 -5.10
N SER A 146 22.17 -8.39 -4.64
CA SER A 146 22.71 -8.36 -3.27
C SER A 146 23.30 -7.00 -2.92
N GLY A 147 22.94 -6.50 -1.73
CA GLY A 147 23.38 -5.22 -1.20
C GLY A 147 22.71 -3.98 -1.80
N SER A 148 21.72 -4.13 -2.70
CA SER A 148 21.09 -2.99 -3.40
C SER A 148 19.75 -2.53 -2.82
N MET A 149 19.34 -3.03 -1.66
CA MET A 149 18.08 -2.66 -1.02
C MET A 149 18.07 -1.17 -0.64
N VAL A 150 17.05 -0.45 -1.11
CA VAL A 150 16.85 0.96 -0.78
C VAL A 150 16.31 1.09 0.65
N ARG A 151 17.03 1.86 1.47
CA ARG A 151 16.65 2.04 2.88
C ARG A 151 15.68 3.20 3.06
N ARG A 152 14.85 3.15 4.12
CA ARG A 152 13.98 4.26 4.52
C ARG A 152 14.80 5.48 4.94
N GLN A 153 15.87 5.26 5.67
CA GLN A 153 16.75 6.29 6.19
C GLN A 153 18.04 6.36 5.37
N GLY A 154 18.07 7.21 4.36
CA GLY A 154 19.22 7.43 3.48
C GLY A 154 19.22 8.81 2.86
N ALA A 155 18.16 9.60 3.12
CA ALA A 155 17.99 10.96 2.62
C ALA A 155 19.16 11.87 3.02
N ARG A 156 19.52 12.79 2.15
CA ARG A 156 20.61 13.76 2.35
C ARG A 156 20.08 15.18 2.17
N VAL A 157 20.61 16.12 2.93
CA VAL A 157 20.27 17.54 2.74
C VAL A 157 20.55 17.95 1.29
N GLY A 158 19.57 18.59 0.66
CA GLY A 158 19.59 18.97 -0.76
C GLY A 158 18.94 17.96 -1.71
N ASP A 159 18.67 16.71 -1.27
CA ASP A 159 17.92 15.75 -2.09
C ASP A 159 16.51 16.27 -2.40
N ARG A 160 16.02 15.95 -3.60
CA ARG A 160 14.64 16.22 -3.99
C ARG A 160 13.71 15.19 -3.34
N VAL A 161 12.64 15.66 -2.72
CA VAL A 161 11.55 14.80 -2.23
C VAL A 161 10.60 14.54 -3.37
N CYS A 162 10.41 13.28 -3.71
CA CYS A 162 9.58 12.84 -4.83
C CYS A 162 8.49 11.89 -4.37
N VAL A 163 7.33 11.94 -5.02
CA VAL A 163 6.22 11.02 -4.80
C VAL A 163 5.67 10.53 -6.13
N SER A 164 5.31 9.25 -6.21
CA SER A 164 4.65 8.68 -7.39
C SER A 164 3.14 8.92 -7.38
N GLY A 165 2.51 8.86 -8.54
CA GLY A 165 1.05 8.87 -8.71
C GLY A 165 0.36 10.08 -8.13
N THR A 166 -0.68 9.85 -7.32
CA THR A 166 -1.49 10.89 -6.64
C THR A 166 -1.68 10.55 -5.17
N ILE A 167 -1.75 11.59 -4.34
CA ILE A 167 -1.84 11.49 -2.88
C ILE A 167 -3.26 11.85 -2.42
N GLY A 168 -3.72 11.15 -1.39
CA GLY A 168 -4.95 11.42 -0.65
C GLY A 168 -6.21 10.79 -1.25
N ASP A 169 -6.13 10.14 -2.40
CA ASP A 169 -7.31 9.53 -3.01
C ASP A 169 -7.94 8.46 -2.11
N ALA A 170 -7.12 7.59 -1.52
CA ALA A 170 -7.61 6.53 -0.64
C ALA A 170 -8.17 7.08 0.68
N ALA A 171 -7.49 8.05 1.28
CA ALA A 171 -7.96 8.73 2.48
C ALA A 171 -9.30 9.44 2.27
N LEU A 172 -9.48 10.11 1.13
CA LEU A 172 -10.75 10.73 0.75
C LEU A 172 -11.82 9.68 0.41
N GLY A 173 -11.43 8.53 -0.13
CA GLY A 173 -12.32 7.37 -0.35
C GLY A 173 -12.86 6.81 0.96
N LEU A 174 -12.01 6.64 1.98
CA LEU A 174 -12.42 6.27 3.32
C LEU A 174 -13.34 7.34 3.95
N ALA A 175 -12.94 8.62 3.86
CA ALA A 175 -13.74 9.72 4.35
C ALA A 175 -15.12 9.79 3.68
N LEU A 176 -15.20 9.49 2.37
CA LEU A 176 -16.47 9.40 1.63
C LEU A 176 -17.37 8.28 2.19
N ARG A 177 -16.82 7.11 2.51
CA ARG A 177 -17.58 6.00 3.10
C ARG A 177 -18.13 6.31 4.49
N LEU A 178 -17.39 7.09 5.25
CA LEU A 178 -17.78 7.50 6.61
C LEU A 178 -18.61 8.79 6.64
N ALA A 179 -18.72 9.48 5.49
CA ALA A 179 -19.37 10.77 5.41
C ALA A 179 -20.89 10.69 5.63
N PRO A 180 -21.48 11.57 6.45
CA PRO A 180 -22.92 11.68 6.55
C PRO A 180 -23.55 12.17 5.25
N ALA A 181 -24.82 11.84 5.05
CA ALA A 181 -25.59 12.33 3.92
C ALA A 181 -25.56 13.88 3.89
N GLY A 182 -25.20 14.44 2.73
CA GLY A 182 -25.09 15.89 2.55
C GLY A 182 -23.71 16.50 2.81
N ALA A 183 -22.72 15.72 3.23
CA ALA A 183 -21.32 16.17 3.27
C ALA A 183 -20.79 16.56 1.87
N ALA A 184 -19.74 17.39 1.80
CA ALA A 184 -19.14 17.82 0.54
C ALA A 184 -18.75 16.64 -0.34
N LEU A 185 -18.10 15.63 0.21
CA LEU A 185 -17.71 14.40 -0.50
C LEU A 185 -18.91 13.64 -1.08
N ALA A 186 -20.02 13.57 -0.35
CA ALA A 186 -21.23 12.86 -0.81
C ALA A 186 -21.91 13.56 -2.01
N ARG A 187 -21.60 14.85 -2.25
CA ARG A 187 -22.13 15.65 -3.37
C ARG A 187 -21.27 15.63 -4.62
N LEU A 188 -20.10 15.03 -4.58
CA LEU A 188 -19.27 14.84 -5.76
C LEU A 188 -20.00 14.01 -6.82
N GLU A 189 -19.70 14.26 -8.08
CA GLU A 189 -20.22 13.46 -9.20
C GLU A 189 -19.87 11.99 -9.02
N PRO A 190 -20.72 11.05 -9.52
CA PRO A 190 -20.54 9.62 -9.34
C PRO A 190 -19.14 9.12 -9.78
N GLU A 191 -18.62 9.67 -10.87
CA GLU A 191 -17.32 9.29 -11.43
C GLU A 191 -16.16 9.66 -10.48
N ALA A 192 -16.22 10.86 -9.89
CA ALA A 192 -15.21 11.29 -8.92
C ALA A 192 -15.25 10.44 -7.65
N ARG A 193 -16.45 10.12 -7.16
CA ARG A 193 -16.63 9.22 -6.00
C ARG A 193 -16.10 7.82 -6.31
N ALA A 194 -16.37 7.30 -7.50
CA ALA A 194 -15.90 5.97 -7.91
C ALA A 194 -14.37 5.89 -7.93
N VAL A 195 -13.68 6.94 -8.40
CA VAL A 195 -12.21 7.01 -8.38
C VAL A 195 -11.66 6.95 -6.96
N LEU A 196 -12.22 7.75 -6.02
CA LEU A 196 -11.76 7.77 -4.62
C LEU A 196 -11.99 6.42 -3.94
N LEU A 197 -13.16 5.79 -4.16
CA LEU A 197 -13.49 4.48 -3.61
C LEU A 197 -12.60 3.38 -4.20
N ASP A 198 -12.31 3.41 -5.51
CA ASP A 198 -11.41 2.46 -6.15
C ASP A 198 -10.01 2.52 -5.55
N ARG A 199 -9.50 3.72 -5.29
CA ARG A 199 -8.17 3.89 -4.68
C ARG A 199 -8.09 3.37 -3.25
N TYR A 200 -9.15 3.53 -2.46
CA TYR A 200 -9.26 2.96 -1.13
C TYR A 200 -9.31 1.43 -1.15
N LEU A 201 -10.08 0.84 -2.09
CA LEU A 201 -10.25 -0.61 -2.19
C LEU A 201 -9.06 -1.32 -2.85
N HIS A 202 -8.40 -0.66 -3.81
CA HIS A 202 -7.41 -1.27 -4.69
C HIS A 202 -6.08 -0.52 -4.69
N PRO A 203 -5.23 -0.70 -3.68
CA PRO A 203 -3.85 -0.21 -3.70
C PRO A 203 -3.14 -0.63 -4.98
N ARG A 204 -2.32 0.29 -5.52
CA ARG A 204 -1.60 0.09 -6.78
C ARG A 204 -0.09 0.06 -6.54
N PRO A 205 0.49 -1.07 -6.10
CA PRO A 205 1.93 -1.15 -5.82
C PRO A 205 2.75 -0.76 -7.05
N ARG A 206 3.72 0.14 -6.87
CA ARG A 206 4.51 0.74 -7.95
C ARG A 206 5.73 -0.10 -8.31
N LEU A 207 5.54 -1.39 -8.57
CA LEU A 207 6.61 -2.37 -8.84
C LEU A 207 7.52 -1.97 -10.00
N ALA A 208 6.99 -1.25 -11.00
CA ALA A 208 7.79 -0.74 -12.11
C ALA A 208 8.87 0.26 -11.68
N LEU A 209 8.72 0.90 -10.51
CA LEU A 209 9.75 1.81 -9.97
C LEU A 209 10.89 1.06 -9.25
N ALA A 210 10.72 -0.19 -8.86
CA ALA A 210 11.70 -0.93 -8.07
C ALA A 210 13.14 -0.86 -8.62
N PRO A 211 13.41 -1.14 -9.90
CA PRO A 211 14.77 -1.02 -10.46
C PRO A 211 15.27 0.43 -10.49
N LEU A 212 14.37 1.40 -10.69
CA LEU A 212 14.73 2.82 -10.75
C LEU A 212 15.08 3.36 -9.37
N LEU A 213 14.37 2.93 -8.33
CA LEU A 213 14.70 3.30 -6.94
C LEU A 213 16.10 2.83 -6.57
N ARG A 214 16.49 1.61 -6.90
CA ARG A 214 17.86 1.11 -6.64
C ARG A 214 18.93 1.94 -7.36
N ARG A 215 18.60 2.49 -8.51
CA ARG A 215 19.56 3.28 -9.32
C ARG A 215 19.65 4.73 -8.89
N TYR A 216 18.55 5.33 -8.44
CA TYR A 216 18.44 6.77 -8.29
C TYR A 216 18.17 7.25 -6.87
N ALA A 217 17.45 6.46 -6.05
CA ALA A 217 16.98 6.93 -4.77
C ALA A 217 18.05 6.86 -3.68
N SER A 218 18.15 7.92 -2.87
CA SER A 218 18.92 7.92 -1.63
C SER A 218 18.17 7.24 -0.51
N ALA A 219 16.83 7.40 -0.47
CA ALA A 219 15.92 6.77 0.46
C ALA A 219 14.57 6.51 -0.21
N ALA A 220 13.85 5.48 0.23
CA ALA A 220 12.50 5.22 -0.23
C ALA A 220 11.67 4.46 0.81
N MET A 221 10.38 4.75 0.81
CA MET A 221 9.30 4.01 1.47
C MET A 221 8.02 4.21 0.67
N ASP A 222 6.96 3.52 1.00
CA ASP A 222 5.64 3.83 0.49
C ASP A 222 4.85 4.75 1.44
N VAL A 223 3.74 5.28 0.96
CA VAL A 223 2.81 6.13 1.72
C VAL A 223 1.65 5.27 2.19
N SER A 224 1.79 4.69 3.38
CA SER A 224 0.79 3.82 4.02
C SER A 224 -0.01 4.53 5.11
N ASP A 225 0.64 5.40 5.89
CA ASP A 225 0.04 6.08 7.05
C ASP A 225 -0.26 7.57 6.78
N GLY A 226 0.02 8.02 5.58
CA GLY A 226 -0.17 9.39 5.13
C GLY A 226 1.14 10.14 4.88
N LEU A 227 1.13 11.00 3.86
CA LEU A 227 2.32 11.68 3.37
C LEU A 227 3.09 12.41 4.48
N ALA A 228 2.39 13.15 5.32
CA ALA A 228 3.03 13.94 6.39
C ALA A 228 3.74 13.05 7.43
N GLY A 229 3.09 11.96 7.85
CA GLY A 229 3.65 11.02 8.82
C GLY A 229 4.82 10.22 8.25
N ASP A 230 4.69 9.74 7.02
CA ASP A 230 5.72 8.92 6.37
C ASP A 230 6.97 9.76 6.01
N LEU A 231 6.79 11.03 5.63
CA LEU A 231 7.89 11.98 5.52
C LEU A 231 8.66 12.12 6.84
N ALA A 232 7.95 12.24 7.97
CA ALA A 232 8.60 12.35 9.29
C ALA A 232 9.44 11.09 9.61
N LYS A 233 8.91 9.90 9.30
CA LYS A 233 9.61 8.62 9.50
C LYS A 233 10.84 8.48 8.59
N MET A 234 10.78 9.00 7.35
CA MET A 234 11.87 8.93 6.38
C MET A 234 13.03 9.84 6.75
N MET A 235 12.76 11.04 7.26
CA MET A 235 13.79 12.02 7.47
C MET A 235 14.80 11.63 8.55
N GLY A 236 14.36 11.04 9.67
CA GLY A 236 15.23 10.77 10.80
C GLY A 236 15.83 12.04 11.43
N GLY A 237 16.81 11.88 12.31
CA GLY A 237 17.44 13.03 13.01
C GLY A 237 18.27 13.94 12.12
N GLY A 238 18.28 15.24 12.41
CA GLY A 238 19.08 16.26 11.74
C GLY A 238 18.61 16.67 10.33
N ARG A 239 17.48 16.15 9.86
CA ARG A 239 16.89 16.45 8.55
C ARG A 239 15.40 16.69 8.69
N ARG A 240 14.88 17.53 7.81
CA ARG A 240 13.44 17.82 7.71
C ARG A 240 13.03 17.92 6.25
N ALA A 241 11.88 17.38 5.90
CA ALA A 241 11.27 17.60 4.59
C ALA A 241 10.64 19.00 4.54
N GLU A 242 10.95 19.75 3.48
CA GLU A 242 10.35 21.04 3.17
C GLU A 242 9.51 20.87 1.89
N ILE A 243 8.19 20.89 2.05
CA ILE A 243 7.22 20.50 1.03
C ILE A 243 6.42 21.72 0.59
N ARG A 244 6.21 21.88 -0.71
CA ARG A 244 5.25 22.84 -1.26
C ARG A 244 3.93 22.13 -1.50
N GLU A 245 2.87 22.58 -0.84
CA GLU A 245 1.54 21.93 -0.93
C GLU A 245 1.02 21.89 -2.37
N ALA A 246 1.25 22.97 -3.13
CA ALA A 246 0.83 23.08 -4.52
C ALA A 246 1.51 22.06 -5.45
N ASP A 247 2.69 21.53 -5.06
CA ASP A 247 3.43 20.53 -5.84
C ASP A 247 3.01 19.09 -5.52
N VAL A 248 2.23 18.86 -4.44
CA VAL A 248 1.71 17.52 -4.10
C VAL A 248 0.67 17.13 -5.15
N PRO A 249 0.88 15.99 -5.85
CA PRO A 249 -0.02 15.59 -6.92
C PRO A 249 -1.35 15.08 -6.38
N LEU A 250 -2.43 15.82 -6.60
CA LEU A 250 -3.80 15.40 -6.33
C LEU A 250 -4.45 14.91 -7.63
N SER A 251 -5.27 13.87 -7.56
CA SER A 251 -6.10 13.44 -8.69
C SER A 251 -7.16 14.50 -9.05
N PRO A 252 -7.77 14.45 -10.23
CA PRO A 252 -8.93 15.30 -10.54
C PRO A 252 -10.05 15.15 -9.51
N ALA A 253 -10.32 13.94 -9.03
CA ALA A 253 -11.33 13.67 -8.02
C ALA A 253 -10.98 14.31 -6.65
N ALA A 254 -9.72 14.15 -6.19
CA ALA A 254 -9.24 14.78 -4.97
C ALA A 254 -9.28 16.31 -5.07
N ARG A 255 -8.89 16.89 -6.22
CA ARG A 255 -9.03 18.35 -6.45
C ARG A 255 -10.46 18.85 -6.35
N LEU A 256 -11.43 18.12 -6.91
CA LEU A 256 -12.85 18.45 -6.79
C LEU A 256 -13.32 18.39 -5.33
N ALA A 257 -12.86 17.39 -4.57
CA ALA A 257 -13.16 17.25 -3.16
C ALA A 257 -12.63 18.45 -2.35
N VAL A 258 -11.35 18.80 -2.54
CA VAL A 258 -10.71 19.94 -1.87
C VAL A 258 -11.33 21.27 -2.27
N ALA A 259 -11.74 21.43 -3.54
CA ALA A 259 -12.46 22.63 -3.99
C ALA A 259 -13.84 22.77 -3.33
N ALA A 260 -14.52 21.66 -3.07
CA ALA A 260 -15.81 21.63 -2.37
C ALA A 260 -15.68 21.87 -0.85
N ASP A 261 -14.58 21.42 -0.25
CA ASP A 261 -14.24 21.64 1.16
C ASP A 261 -12.71 21.69 1.33
N PRO A 262 -12.11 22.87 1.49
CA PRO A 262 -10.65 23.01 1.63
C PRO A 262 -10.05 22.26 2.82
N ALA A 263 -10.81 21.93 3.87
CA ALA A 263 -10.31 21.13 4.99
C ALA A 263 -9.94 19.69 4.59
N LEU A 264 -10.48 19.21 3.48
CA LEU A 264 -10.15 17.88 2.93
C LEU A 264 -8.70 17.77 2.41
N LEU A 265 -8.02 18.91 2.19
CA LEU A 265 -6.59 18.87 1.89
C LEU A 265 -5.78 18.26 3.04
N ASP A 266 -6.10 18.64 4.28
CA ASP A 266 -5.43 18.05 5.45
C ASP A 266 -5.70 16.53 5.52
N THR A 267 -6.94 16.11 5.26
CA THR A 267 -7.27 14.68 5.16
C THR A 267 -6.44 13.98 4.09
N ALA A 268 -6.29 14.59 2.91
CA ALA A 268 -5.51 14.03 1.82
C ALA A 268 -4.01 13.92 2.15
N LEU A 269 -3.45 14.89 2.89
CA LEU A 269 -2.02 14.92 3.22
C LEU A 269 -1.64 14.07 4.45
N THR A 270 -2.61 13.78 5.32
CA THR A 270 -2.37 13.06 6.58
C THR A 270 -3.02 11.68 6.66
N GLY A 271 -4.00 11.40 5.82
CA GLY A 271 -4.65 10.10 5.77
C GLY A 271 -3.84 9.09 4.96
N GLY A 272 -3.97 7.82 5.32
CA GLY A 272 -3.19 6.72 4.74
C GLY A 272 -3.83 6.03 3.55
N ASP A 273 -3.32 4.84 3.25
CA ASP A 273 -3.79 3.88 2.24
C ASP A 273 -3.49 4.27 0.77
N ASP A 274 -2.64 5.26 0.50
CA ASP A 274 -2.29 5.63 -0.88
C ASP A 274 -1.41 4.60 -1.58
N TYR A 275 -0.46 3.99 -0.85
CA TYR A 275 0.51 3.01 -1.37
C TYR A 275 1.25 3.51 -2.61
N GLU A 276 1.53 4.81 -2.65
CA GLU A 276 2.44 5.45 -3.60
C GLU A 276 3.88 5.42 -3.05
N ILE A 277 4.87 5.53 -3.93
CA ILE A 277 6.27 5.58 -3.51
C ILE A 277 6.65 7.00 -3.13
N LEU A 278 7.12 7.17 -1.90
CA LEU A 278 7.80 8.35 -1.40
C LEU A 278 9.31 8.08 -1.44
N CYS A 279 10.09 8.92 -2.10
CA CYS A 279 11.54 8.74 -2.18
C CYS A 279 12.28 10.07 -2.18
N THR A 280 13.58 10.00 -1.90
CA THR A 280 14.50 11.13 -2.07
C THR A 280 15.52 10.80 -3.15
N VAL A 281 15.82 11.79 -4.00
CA VAL A 281 16.71 11.64 -5.16
C VAL A 281 17.70 12.79 -5.19
N PRO A 282 19.02 12.56 -5.43
CA PRO A 282 19.98 13.63 -5.60
C PRO A 282 19.57 14.57 -6.74
N PRO A 283 19.77 15.90 -6.61
CA PRO A 283 19.31 16.87 -7.61
C PRO A 283 19.79 16.57 -9.04
N GLY A 284 21.02 16.07 -9.19
CA GLY A 284 21.60 15.74 -10.51
C GLY A 284 21.00 14.50 -11.16
N ALA A 285 20.24 13.67 -10.41
CA ALA A 285 19.61 12.45 -10.90
C ALA A 285 18.09 12.59 -11.11
N GLU A 286 17.48 13.67 -10.62
CA GLU A 286 16.03 13.89 -10.61
C GLU A 286 15.40 13.80 -12.01
N ALA A 287 15.97 14.53 -12.98
CA ALA A 287 15.39 14.60 -14.32
C ALA A 287 15.39 13.22 -15.02
N ALA A 288 16.48 12.47 -14.89
CA ALA A 288 16.60 11.12 -15.46
C ALA A 288 15.63 10.15 -14.75
N PHE A 289 15.55 10.20 -13.43
CA PHE A 289 14.61 9.38 -12.66
C PHE A 289 13.17 9.60 -13.11
N ARG A 290 12.73 10.86 -13.20
CA ARG A 290 11.36 11.19 -13.62
C ARG A 290 11.04 10.76 -15.05
N ALA A 291 11.99 10.94 -15.96
CA ALA A 291 11.84 10.53 -17.35
C ALA A 291 11.70 9.00 -17.49
N GLU A 292 12.57 8.23 -16.80
CA GLU A 292 12.50 6.77 -16.83
C GLU A 292 11.25 6.25 -16.09
N ALA A 293 10.83 6.88 -14.99
CA ALA A 293 9.59 6.55 -14.29
C ALA A 293 8.36 6.77 -15.18
N ALA A 294 8.29 7.90 -15.88
CA ALA A 294 7.23 8.18 -16.85
C ALA A 294 7.21 7.16 -17.99
N ALA A 295 8.37 6.78 -18.53
CA ALA A 295 8.50 5.74 -19.55
C ALA A 295 8.04 4.36 -19.02
N ALA A 296 8.18 4.10 -17.73
CA ALA A 296 7.66 2.89 -17.06
C ALA A 296 6.16 3.01 -16.69
N GLY A 297 5.47 4.07 -17.13
CA GLY A 297 4.04 4.29 -16.89
C GLY A 297 3.70 4.78 -15.47
N VAL A 298 4.68 5.24 -14.69
CA VAL A 298 4.46 5.76 -13.34
C VAL A 298 4.91 7.22 -13.26
N PRO A 299 3.99 8.19 -13.26
CA PRO A 299 4.35 9.59 -13.08
C PRO A 299 4.93 9.82 -11.69
N VAL A 300 5.97 10.68 -11.62
CA VAL A 300 6.61 11.09 -10.37
C VAL A 300 6.66 12.60 -10.30
N ALA A 301 6.17 13.17 -9.20
CA ALA A 301 6.23 14.59 -8.89
C ALA A 301 7.36 14.89 -7.91
N VAL A 302 8.04 16.03 -8.08
CA VAL A 302 8.90 16.61 -7.05
C VAL A 302 8.03 17.52 -6.20
N ILE A 303 7.95 17.22 -4.91
CA ILE A 303 7.08 17.92 -3.99
C ILE A 303 7.83 18.83 -3.00
N GLY A 304 9.16 18.73 -2.98
CA GLY A 304 9.97 19.51 -2.05
C GLY A 304 11.44 19.11 -2.04
N VAL A 305 12.11 19.47 -0.96
CA VAL A 305 13.54 19.25 -0.74
C VAL A 305 13.80 18.79 0.69
N VAL A 306 14.89 18.05 0.87
CA VAL A 306 15.39 17.71 2.21
C VAL A 306 16.24 18.87 2.73
N GLY A 307 15.73 19.56 3.76
CA GLY A 307 16.45 20.62 4.48
C GLY A 307 17.22 20.07 5.69
N ALA A 308 18.13 20.88 6.21
CA ALA A 308 18.77 20.65 7.50
C ALA A 308 17.82 21.09 8.64
N GLY A 309 17.77 20.31 9.72
CA GLY A 309 16.96 20.65 10.89
C GLY A 309 16.27 19.44 11.49
N GLU A 310 15.57 19.68 12.59
CA GLU A 310 14.78 18.68 13.30
C GLU A 310 13.29 19.05 13.30
N GLY A 311 12.45 18.11 13.61
CA GLY A 311 11.02 18.30 13.75
C GLY A 311 10.19 17.74 12.58
N PRO A 312 8.86 17.95 12.62
CA PRO A 312 7.96 17.43 11.60
C PRO A 312 8.22 18.06 10.22
N PRO A 313 7.76 17.43 9.15
CA PRO A 313 7.78 18.01 7.81
C PRO A 313 7.14 19.40 7.80
N LEU A 314 7.74 20.32 7.07
CA LEU A 314 7.23 21.69 6.91
C LEU A 314 6.51 21.80 5.59
N PHE A 315 5.21 22.08 5.64
CA PHE A 315 4.38 22.31 4.48
C PHE A 315 4.25 23.82 4.25
N THR A 316 4.45 24.27 3.02
CA THR A 316 4.33 25.68 2.65
C THR A 316 3.19 25.85 1.65
N THR A 317 2.22 26.72 1.99
CA THR A 317 1.10 27.07 1.12
C THR A 317 1.55 27.90 -0.09
N GLU A 318 0.66 28.14 -1.05
CA GLU A 318 0.95 29.01 -2.22
C GLU A 318 1.30 30.44 -1.79
N GLU A 319 0.71 30.95 -0.71
CA GLU A 319 0.98 32.27 -0.14
C GLU A 319 2.31 32.33 0.64
N GLY A 320 3.04 31.23 0.72
CA GLY A 320 4.32 31.16 1.42
C GLY A 320 4.19 31.01 2.94
N VAL A 321 3.01 30.67 3.45
CA VAL A 321 2.81 30.41 4.88
C VAL A 321 3.21 28.99 5.19
N SER A 322 4.14 28.84 6.11
CA SER A 322 4.59 27.50 6.57
C SER A 322 3.68 26.98 7.69
N ARG A 323 3.27 25.73 7.58
CA ARG A 323 2.47 25.04 8.60
C ARG A 323 2.94 23.63 8.86
N ASN A 324 2.76 23.18 10.08
CA ASN A 324 2.90 21.78 10.45
C ASN A 324 1.50 21.15 10.45
N LEU A 325 1.33 20.07 9.72
CA LEU A 325 0.09 19.30 9.77
C LEU A 325 0.02 18.59 11.13
N ARG A 326 -1.00 18.91 11.93
CA ARG A 326 -1.13 18.44 13.33
C ARG A 326 -1.62 17.01 13.44
N ALA A 327 -2.32 16.50 12.43
CA ALA A 327 -2.71 15.11 12.41
C ALA A 327 -1.46 14.28 12.11
N GLY A 328 -1.03 13.49 13.07
CA GLY A 328 -0.02 12.47 12.87
C GLY A 328 -0.51 11.42 11.88
N SER A 329 0.40 10.56 11.44
CA SER A 329 0.06 9.35 10.70
C SER A 329 -0.97 8.51 11.47
N PHE A 330 -1.70 7.68 10.75
CA PHE A 330 -2.52 6.64 11.37
C PHE A 330 -1.71 5.86 12.41
N SER A 331 -2.30 5.57 13.55
CA SER A 331 -1.71 4.75 14.61
C SER A 331 -2.76 3.80 15.17
N HIS A 332 -2.36 2.56 15.37
CA HIS A 332 -3.21 1.55 16.01
C HIS A 332 -3.29 1.71 17.54
N PHE A 333 -2.39 2.50 18.14
CA PHE A 333 -2.23 2.63 19.60
C PHE A 333 -1.96 4.07 20.00
#